data_a26712a87544401f6dacbcfb305de377
#
_entry.id   a26712a87544401f6dacbcfb305de377
#
_cell.length_a   1.000
_cell.length_b   1.000
_cell.length_c   1.000
_cell.angle_alpha   90.00
_cell.angle_beta   90.00
_cell.angle_gamma   90.00
#
_symmetry.space_group_name_H-M   'P 1'
#
loop_
_entity.id
_entity.type
_entity.pdbx_description
1 polymer ?
#
loop_
_entity_poly.entity_id
_entity_poly.type
_entity_poly.pdbx_seq_one_letter_code
_entity_poly.pdbx_strand_id
1 'polypeptide(L)'
;IAQYDAPKLLLRLDDNGMNHSVTMAIKQVAATGMPFSSSVMFACPWYQEAVAVLKQYPQVSVGVHLTLNSEWKYYRWGPVLGQSAVPSLVDSNGHFQASTAAFLKSAYKLDEVEKELSAQVERAMHSGLPIDYVDYHMGTATSTPELRAIVEKIARKYRLGISRYFGENYQTMFAVSVETKKDEFLKRAAGFSKDKVNLMVMHVAEATPEMNALVDMNNTDQHSDTKPLVAMHRSAELNTLLSPEFQKLVKSGAVKLVTYRDLVKEQGLDKMKAGN
;
A
#
# COMPACT_ATOMS: atom_id res chain seq x y z
N ILE A 1 5.42 -39.10 0.00
CA ILE A 1 5.16 -38.10 1.08
C ILE A 1 4.50 -36.96 0.36
N ALA A 2 3.18 -36.77 0.59
CA ALA A 2 2.44 -35.64 0.05
C ALA A 2 3.11 -34.35 0.56
N GLN A 3 3.64 -33.56 -0.36
CA GLN A 3 4.18 -32.25 -0.09
C GLN A 3 2.95 -31.39 0.27
N TYR A 4 2.71 -31.19 1.55
CA TYR A 4 1.67 -30.25 1.99
C TYR A 4 2.02 -28.87 1.44
N ASP A 5 1.23 -28.37 0.52
CA ASP A 5 1.44 -27.03 -0.03
C ASP A 5 1.41 -26.03 1.12
N ALA A 6 2.51 -25.27 1.25
CA ALA A 6 2.62 -24.22 2.24
C ALA A 6 1.59 -23.11 1.93
N PRO A 7 1.01 -22.47 2.95
CA PRO A 7 0.10 -21.35 2.71
C PRO A 7 0.80 -20.23 1.95
N LYS A 8 0.10 -19.64 0.98
CA LYS A 8 0.60 -18.48 0.21
C LYS A 8 0.43 -17.21 1.02
N LEU A 9 1.51 -16.45 1.16
CA LEU A 9 1.55 -15.15 1.80
C LEU A 9 1.90 -14.08 0.76
N LEU A 10 1.02 -13.11 0.57
CA LEU A 10 1.27 -11.90 -0.20
C LEU A 10 1.48 -10.75 0.79
N LEU A 11 2.72 -10.31 0.91
CA LEU A 11 3.05 -9.07 1.61
C LEU A 11 2.80 -7.90 0.67
N ARG A 12 2.01 -6.91 1.11
CA ARG A 12 1.84 -5.64 0.41
C ARG A 12 2.33 -4.53 1.32
N LEU A 13 3.40 -3.87 0.92
CA LEU A 13 3.99 -2.75 1.64
C LEU A 13 3.50 -1.45 1.00
N ASP A 14 2.67 -0.74 1.73
CA ASP A 14 1.98 0.47 1.28
C ASP A 14 2.83 1.74 1.47
N ASP A 15 2.36 2.85 0.95
CA ASP A 15 2.89 4.22 1.10
C ASP A 15 4.32 4.44 0.57
N ASN A 16 4.86 3.58 -0.28
CA ASN A 16 6.19 3.80 -0.88
C ASN A 16 6.20 5.12 -1.67
N GLY A 17 7.23 5.92 -1.52
CA GLY A 17 7.33 7.25 -2.13
C GLY A 17 6.60 8.35 -1.37
N MET A 18 5.97 8.04 -0.23
CA MET A 18 5.41 9.06 0.65
C MET A 18 6.52 9.98 1.18
N ASN A 19 7.60 9.40 1.69
CA ASN A 19 8.80 10.11 2.12
C ASN A 19 10.04 9.20 2.04
N HIS A 20 11.22 9.77 2.31
CA HIS A 20 12.50 9.07 2.29
C HIS A 20 12.54 7.89 3.27
N SER A 21 12.04 8.09 4.49
CA SER A 21 12.08 7.06 5.55
C SER A 21 11.29 5.80 5.20
N VAL A 22 10.14 5.93 4.53
CA VAL A 22 9.36 4.79 4.03
C VAL A 22 10.10 4.09 2.90
N THR A 23 10.61 4.83 1.92
CA THR A 23 11.34 4.27 0.78
C THR A 23 12.58 3.50 1.23
N MET A 24 13.34 4.04 2.19
CA MET A 24 14.54 3.34 2.72
C MET A 24 14.18 2.09 3.50
N ALA A 25 13.11 2.08 4.27
CA ALA A 25 12.62 0.88 4.92
C ALA A 25 12.24 -0.21 3.91
N ILE A 26 11.51 0.15 2.85
CA ILE A 26 11.16 -0.79 1.77
C ILE A 26 12.42 -1.31 1.07
N LYS A 27 13.43 -0.47 0.85
CA LYS A 27 14.72 -0.89 0.31
C LYS A 27 15.40 -1.94 1.19
N GLN A 28 15.35 -1.79 2.52
CA GLN A 28 15.90 -2.80 3.43
C GLN A 28 15.19 -4.15 3.29
N VAL A 29 13.87 -4.15 3.19
CA VAL A 29 13.10 -5.39 2.96
C VAL A 29 13.46 -5.99 1.60
N ALA A 30 13.53 -5.19 0.53
CA ALA A 30 13.91 -5.65 -0.81
C ALA A 30 15.31 -6.24 -0.86
N ALA A 31 16.25 -5.69 -0.10
CA ALA A 31 17.63 -6.17 -0.01
C ALA A 31 17.76 -7.57 0.62
N THR A 32 16.73 -8.07 1.32
CA THR A 32 16.69 -9.46 1.80
C THR A 32 16.53 -10.48 0.66
N GLY A 33 16.16 -10.02 -0.53
CA GLY A 33 15.86 -10.88 -1.69
C GLY A 33 14.43 -11.45 -1.69
N MET A 34 13.63 -11.19 -0.67
CA MET A 34 12.24 -11.67 -0.61
C MET A 34 11.38 -10.99 -1.68
N PRO A 35 10.51 -11.75 -2.38
CA PRO A 35 9.48 -11.17 -3.22
C PRO A 35 8.33 -10.61 -2.35
N PHE A 36 7.85 -9.43 -2.70
CA PHE A 36 6.67 -8.80 -2.11
C PHE A 36 6.05 -7.81 -3.10
N SER A 37 4.92 -7.24 -2.76
CA SER A 37 4.27 -6.19 -3.54
C SER A 37 4.43 -4.84 -2.84
N SER A 38 4.84 -3.81 -3.58
CA SER A 38 5.01 -2.45 -3.06
C SER A 38 4.08 -1.50 -3.79
N SER A 39 3.24 -0.81 -3.02
CA SER A 39 2.28 0.17 -3.54
C SER A 39 2.85 1.57 -3.43
N VAL A 40 3.06 2.20 -4.57
CA VAL A 40 3.74 3.51 -4.67
C VAL A 40 2.72 4.64 -4.78
N MET A 41 2.89 5.65 -3.92
CA MET A 41 2.11 6.89 -3.92
C MET A 41 2.65 7.87 -4.98
N PHE A 42 2.19 7.75 -6.21
CA PHE A 42 2.66 8.63 -7.30
C PHE A 42 2.17 10.08 -7.17
N ALA A 43 1.24 10.36 -6.28
CA ALA A 43 0.85 11.72 -5.91
C ALA A 43 1.84 12.38 -4.93
N CYS A 44 2.68 11.62 -4.24
CA CYS A 44 3.64 12.14 -3.28
C CYS A 44 4.97 12.50 -3.93
N PRO A 45 5.67 13.55 -3.46
CA PRO A 45 6.90 14.06 -4.09
C PRO A 45 8.07 13.06 -4.16
N TRP A 46 8.17 12.15 -3.19
CA TRP A 46 9.27 11.18 -3.10
C TRP A 46 9.11 9.93 -4.00
N TYR A 47 8.08 9.87 -4.85
CA TYR A 47 7.86 8.73 -5.74
C TYR A 47 9.05 8.44 -6.67
N GLN A 48 9.80 9.46 -7.08
CA GLN A 48 10.96 9.27 -7.97
C GLN A 48 12.08 8.45 -7.31
N GLU A 49 12.31 8.65 -6.01
CA GLU A 49 13.26 7.82 -5.27
C GLU A 49 12.75 6.39 -5.12
N ALA A 50 11.46 6.20 -4.83
CA ALA A 50 10.84 4.87 -4.81
C ALA A 50 11.03 4.14 -6.15
N VAL A 51 10.83 4.83 -7.27
CA VAL A 51 11.08 4.30 -8.62
C VAL A 51 12.54 3.90 -8.79
N ALA A 52 13.49 4.76 -8.42
CA ALA A 52 14.93 4.48 -8.53
C ALA A 52 15.35 3.26 -7.69
N VAL A 53 14.81 3.14 -6.50
CA VAL A 53 15.04 1.98 -5.63
C VAL A 53 14.45 0.71 -6.25
N LEU A 54 13.18 0.73 -6.65
CA LEU A 54 12.48 -0.46 -7.15
C LEU A 54 13.08 -1.00 -8.46
N LYS A 55 13.68 -0.16 -9.28
CA LYS A 55 14.43 -0.60 -10.48
C LYS A 55 15.61 -1.53 -10.15
N GLN A 56 16.13 -1.48 -8.93
CA GLN A 56 17.24 -2.32 -8.47
C GLN A 56 16.76 -3.69 -7.93
N TYR A 57 15.44 -3.85 -7.71
CA TYR A 57 14.86 -5.02 -7.05
C TYR A 57 13.70 -5.61 -7.88
N PRO A 58 14.00 -6.29 -9.00
CA PRO A 58 12.99 -6.80 -9.94
C PRO A 58 12.06 -7.88 -9.35
N GLN A 59 12.43 -8.48 -8.22
CA GLN A 59 11.57 -9.43 -7.51
C GLN A 59 10.36 -8.75 -6.84
N VAL A 60 10.37 -7.42 -6.68
CA VAL A 60 9.26 -6.66 -6.11
C VAL A 60 8.21 -6.39 -7.19
N SER A 61 6.97 -6.78 -6.93
CA SER A 61 5.81 -6.40 -7.74
C SER A 61 5.39 -4.98 -7.40
N VAL A 62 5.20 -4.13 -8.39
CA VAL A 62 4.92 -2.71 -8.18
C VAL A 62 3.46 -2.40 -8.52
N GLY A 63 2.79 -1.74 -7.58
CA GLY A 63 1.44 -1.22 -7.74
C GLY A 63 1.35 0.30 -7.62
N VAL A 64 0.25 0.86 -8.10
CA VAL A 64 -0.11 2.25 -7.89
C VAL A 64 -1.02 2.34 -6.67
N HIS A 65 -0.55 3.02 -5.63
CA HIS A 65 -1.36 3.34 -4.45
C HIS A 65 -2.24 4.55 -4.75
N LEU A 66 -3.44 4.30 -5.30
CA LEU A 66 -4.37 5.34 -5.73
C LEU A 66 -4.76 6.23 -4.55
N THR A 67 -4.45 7.50 -4.63
CA THR A 67 -4.46 8.42 -3.51
C THR A 67 -5.46 9.55 -3.72
N LEU A 68 -6.39 9.71 -2.76
CA LEU A 68 -7.37 10.79 -2.70
C LEU A 68 -7.37 11.50 -1.33
N ASN A 69 -6.41 11.14 -0.46
CA ASN A 69 -6.30 11.67 0.92
C ASN A 69 -4.89 12.13 1.24
N SER A 70 -4.81 13.03 2.23
CA SER A 70 -3.55 13.53 2.78
C SER A 70 -3.76 13.76 4.28
N GLU A 71 -3.36 12.79 5.11
CA GLU A 71 -3.79 12.68 6.50
C GLU A 71 -2.84 13.29 7.53
N TRP A 72 -1.61 13.64 7.14
CA TRP A 72 -0.62 14.14 8.09
C TRP A 72 -0.80 15.62 8.40
N LYS A 73 -0.71 16.00 9.67
CA LYS A 73 -0.94 17.37 10.15
C LYS A 73 0.02 18.39 9.53
N TYR A 74 1.28 18.04 9.39
CA TYR A 74 2.35 18.95 8.95
C TYR A 74 2.96 18.59 7.60
N TYR A 75 2.50 17.49 6.98
CA TYR A 75 3.00 17.02 5.71
C TYR A 75 1.83 16.66 4.79
N ARG A 76 1.48 17.61 3.95
CA ARG A 76 0.30 17.53 3.09
C ARG A 76 0.70 17.50 1.62
N TRP A 77 -0.03 16.73 0.85
CA TRP A 77 0.10 16.67 -0.60
C TRP A 77 -1.25 16.85 -1.29
N GLY A 78 -1.20 17.09 -2.58
CA GLY A 78 -2.37 17.28 -3.42
C GLY A 78 -2.30 16.44 -4.69
N PRO A 79 -3.23 16.69 -5.62
CA PRO A 79 -3.35 15.93 -6.85
C PRO A 79 -2.17 16.12 -7.81
N VAL A 80 -1.88 15.05 -8.57
CA VAL A 80 -0.91 15.07 -9.68
C VAL A 80 -1.23 16.16 -10.69
N LEU A 81 -2.52 16.33 -10.99
CA LEU A 81 -3.00 17.34 -11.95
C LEU A 81 -3.02 18.77 -11.40
N GLY A 82 -2.91 18.94 -10.09
CA GLY A 82 -2.98 20.22 -9.42
C GLY A 82 -4.42 20.71 -9.20
N GLN A 83 -4.57 21.67 -8.29
CA GLN A 83 -5.86 22.22 -7.84
C GLN A 83 -6.71 22.77 -9.00
N SER A 84 -6.10 23.43 -9.99
CA SER A 84 -6.84 24.05 -11.08
C SER A 84 -7.57 23.05 -11.97
N ALA A 85 -7.02 21.85 -12.13
CA ALA A 85 -7.60 20.80 -12.98
C ALA A 85 -8.66 19.96 -12.27
N VAL A 86 -8.52 19.80 -10.95
CA VAL A 86 -9.42 18.96 -10.12
C VAL A 86 -9.81 19.69 -8.81
N PRO A 87 -10.43 20.85 -8.90
CA PRO A 87 -10.71 21.71 -7.73
C PRO A 87 -11.64 21.05 -6.72
N SER A 88 -12.51 20.12 -7.12
CA SER A 88 -13.43 19.44 -6.21
C SER A 88 -12.76 18.41 -5.30
N LEU A 89 -11.50 18.05 -5.56
CA LEU A 89 -10.78 17.01 -4.81
C LEU A 89 -9.93 17.58 -3.66
N VAL A 90 -9.84 18.89 -3.54
CA VAL A 90 -8.90 19.54 -2.63
C VAL A 90 -9.59 20.47 -1.63
N ASP A 91 -8.89 20.74 -0.54
CA ASP A 91 -9.23 21.79 0.41
C ASP A 91 -8.81 23.19 -0.10
N SER A 92 -9.05 24.22 0.69
CA SER A 92 -8.70 25.62 0.35
C SER A 92 -7.20 25.85 0.11
N ASN A 93 -6.35 24.95 0.59
CA ASN A 93 -4.89 25.03 0.43
C ASN A 93 -4.36 24.16 -0.74
N GLY A 94 -5.25 23.51 -1.49
CA GLY A 94 -4.86 22.66 -2.61
C GLY A 94 -4.43 21.26 -2.21
N HIS A 95 -4.68 20.82 -0.99
CA HIS A 95 -4.38 19.47 -0.51
C HIS A 95 -5.60 18.56 -0.60
N PHE A 96 -5.37 17.27 -0.80
CA PHE A 96 -6.43 16.27 -0.65
C PHE A 96 -7.04 16.31 0.76
N GLN A 97 -8.29 15.86 0.88
CA GLN A 97 -8.99 15.76 2.16
C GLN A 97 -8.24 14.82 3.13
N ALA A 98 -8.35 15.09 4.43
CA ALA A 98 -7.59 14.35 5.43
C ALA A 98 -8.08 12.92 5.68
N SER A 99 -9.31 12.60 5.32
CA SER A 99 -9.90 11.28 5.58
C SER A 99 -10.92 10.88 4.51
N THR A 100 -11.25 9.58 4.46
CA THR A 100 -12.36 9.08 3.64
C THR A 100 -13.67 9.77 3.99
N ALA A 101 -13.96 9.93 5.28
CA ALA A 101 -15.19 10.60 5.70
C ALA A 101 -15.24 12.07 5.25
N ALA A 102 -14.14 12.81 5.34
CA ALA A 102 -14.05 14.19 4.86
C ALA A 102 -14.19 14.25 3.34
N PHE A 103 -13.55 13.32 2.61
CA PHE A 103 -13.68 13.21 1.17
C PHE A 103 -15.15 12.98 0.75
N LEU A 104 -15.83 12.01 1.36
CA LEU A 104 -17.23 11.69 1.03
C LEU A 104 -18.21 12.81 1.37
N LYS A 105 -17.88 13.67 2.33
CA LYS A 105 -18.67 14.86 2.67
C LYS A 105 -18.37 16.06 1.77
N SER A 106 -17.26 16.03 1.05
CA SER A 106 -16.93 17.09 0.10
C SER A 106 -17.83 16.98 -1.14
N ALA A 107 -17.93 18.07 -1.91
CA ALA A 107 -18.67 18.08 -3.16
C ALA A 107 -17.80 17.56 -4.32
N TYR A 108 -17.12 16.45 -4.14
CA TYR A 108 -16.24 15.87 -5.16
C TYR A 108 -17.01 15.47 -6.42
N LYS A 109 -16.35 15.60 -7.57
CA LYS A 109 -16.91 15.23 -8.88
C LYS A 109 -16.25 13.96 -9.39
N LEU A 110 -17.04 13.01 -9.84
CA LEU A 110 -16.56 11.72 -10.33
C LEU A 110 -15.66 11.83 -11.56
N ASP A 111 -15.91 12.79 -12.45
CA ASP A 111 -15.05 13.02 -13.61
C ASP A 111 -13.67 13.56 -13.22
N GLU A 112 -13.58 14.38 -12.16
CA GLU A 112 -12.31 14.84 -11.61
C GLU A 112 -11.56 13.70 -10.89
N VAL A 113 -12.26 12.82 -10.18
CA VAL A 113 -11.68 11.60 -9.60
C VAL A 113 -11.08 10.72 -10.70
N GLU A 114 -11.82 10.46 -11.77
CA GLU A 114 -11.32 9.64 -12.89
C GLU A 114 -10.08 10.27 -13.55
N LYS A 115 -10.09 11.59 -13.76
CA LYS A 115 -8.93 12.30 -14.32
C LYS A 115 -7.70 12.19 -13.44
N GLU A 116 -7.85 12.42 -12.15
CA GLU A 116 -6.73 12.38 -11.19
C GLU A 116 -6.16 10.98 -11.02
N LEU A 117 -7.01 9.97 -10.78
CA LEU A 117 -6.56 8.60 -10.63
C LEU A 117 -5.91 8.06 -11.92
N SER A 118 -6.43 8.43 -13.09
CA SER A 118 -5.79 8.14 -14.37
C SER A 118 -4.41 8.78 -14.48
N ALA A 119 -4.26 10.03 -14.06
CA ALA A 119 -2.97 10.73 -14.07
C ALA A 119 -1.94 10.07 -13.14
N GLN A 120 -2.36 9.55 -11.97
CA GLN A 120 -1.49 8.80 -11.08
C GLN A 120 -1.00 7.51 -11.75
N VAL A 121 -1.88 6.76 -12.40
CA VAL A 121 -1.51 5.56 -13.15
C VAL A 121 -0.60 5.88 -14.35
N GLU A 122 -0.92 6.93 -15.11
CA GLU A 122 -0.09 7.37 -16.25
C GLU A 122 1.32 7.76 -15.81
N ARG A 123 1.46 8.48 -14.69
CA ARG A 123 2.76 8.81 -14.10
C ARG A 123 3.54 7.53 -13.76
N ALA A 124 2.86 6.52 -13.20
CA ALA A 124 3.47 5.23 -12.90
C ALA A 124 3.92 4.50 -14.17
N MET A 125 3.08 4.44 -15.20
CA MET A 125 3.40 3.79 -16.48
C MET A 125 4.59 4.44 -17.18
N HIS A 126 4.76 5.76 -17.04
CA HIS A 126 5.89 6.50 -17.59
C HIS A 126 7.17 6.43 -16.72
N SER A 127 7.12 5.84 -15.54
CA SER A 127 8.28 5.71 -14.64
C SER A 127 9.37 4.76 -15.16
N GLY A 128 9.03 3.89 -16.11
CA GLY A 128 9.90 2.82 -16.62
C GLY A 128 9.92 1.57 -15.73
N LEU A 129 9.08 1.51 -14.68
CA LEU A 129 8.83 0.29 -13.93
C LEU A 129 7.73 -0.53 -14.59
N PRO A 130 7.81 -1.87 -14.56
CA PRO A 130 6.64 -2.71 -14.82
C PRO A 130 5.62 -2.48 -13.68
N ILE A 131 4.40 -2.10 -14.03
CA ILE A 131 3.30 -1.88 -13.07
C ILE A 131 2.34 -3.06 -13.19
N ASP A 132 2.09 -3.72 -12.06
CA ASP A 132 1.35 -4.98 -12.04
C ASP A 132 -0.10 -4.81 -11.54
N TYR A 133 -0.35 -3.87 -10.64
CA TYR A 133 -1.66 -3.72 -9.99
C TYR A 133 -1.93 -2.28 -9.52
N VAL A 134 -3.16 -2.07 -9.09
CA VAL A 134 -3.58 -0.90 -8.32
C VAL A 134 -4.15 -1.34 -6.98
N ASP A 135 -3.99 -0.50 -5.98
CA ASP A 135 -4.72 -0.54 -4.73
C ASP A 135 -5.12 0.90 -4.34
N TYR A 136 -5.53 1.14 -3.12
CA TYR A 136 -6.17 2.41 -2.78
C TYR A 136 -5.84 2.84 -1.36
N HIS A 137 -5.22 4.01 -1.26
CA HIS A 137 -4.85 4.65 0.01
C HIS A 137 -6.09 4.89 0.88
N MET A 138 -6.04 4.44 2.15
CA MET A 138 -7.14 4.56 3.13
C MET A 138 -8.48 3.99 2.66
N GLY A 139 -8.52 3.20 1.60
CA GLY A 139 -9.76 2.64 1.04
C GLY A 139 -10.66 3.63 0.30
N THR A 140 -10.28 4.90 0.17
CA THR A 140 -11.16 5.97 -0.32
C THR A 140 -11.59 5.75 -1.76
N ALA A 141 -10.68 5.37 -2.65
CA ALA A 141 -10.99 5.20 -4.07
C ALA A 141 -11.98 4.06 -4.37
N THR A 142 -12.30 3.21 -3.40
CA THR A 142 -13.27 2.11 -3.54
C THR A 142 -14.39 2.17 -2.51
N SER A 143 -14.55 3.29 -1.81
CA SER A 143 -15.49 3.45 -0.69
C SER A 143 -16.96 3.56 -1.10
N THR A 144 -17.24 3.82 -2.38
CA THR A 144 -18.59 3.76 -2.95
C THR A 144 -18.61 2.94 -4.24
N PRO A 145 -19.77 2.44 -4.69
CA PRO A 145 -19.89 1.72 -5.97
C PRO A 145 -19.38 2.55 -7.17
N GLU A 146 -19.68 3.84 -7.20
CA GLU A 146 -19.29 4.74 -8.30
C GLU A 146 -17.77 4.96 -8.34
N LEU A 147 -17.13 5.15 -7.19
CA LEU A 147 -15.68 5.24 -7.07
C LEU A 147 -15.01 3.93 -7.49
N ARG A 148 -15.54 2.81 -7.02
CA ARG A 148 -15.07 1.47 -7.39
C ARG A 148 -15.13 1.24 -8.90
N ALA A 149 -16.22 1.64 -9.55
CA ALA A 149 -16.38 1.53 -11.00
C ALA A 149 -15.29 2.33 -11.76
N ILE A 150 -14.86 3.49 -11.25
CA ILE A 150 -13.76 4.26 -11.80
C ILE A 150 -12.45 3.48 -11.70
N VAL A 151 -12.14 2.90 -10.54
CA VAL A 151 -10.93 2.08 -10.35
C VAL A 151 -10.92 0.88 -11.30
N GLU A 152 -12.05 0.17 -11.43
CA GLU A 152 -12.20 -0.96 -12.35
C GLU A 152 -12.01 -0.55 -13.82
N LYS A 153 -12.56 0.60 -14.22
CA LYS A 153 -12.38 1.16 -15.57
C LYS A 153 -10.92 1.46 -15.86
N ILE A 154 -10.23 2.10 -14.92
CA ILE A 154 -8.81 2.45 -15.06
C ILE A 154 -7.95 1.18 -15.10
N ALA A 155 -8.15 0.25 -14.18
CA ALA A 155 -7.40 -1.01 -14.15
C ALA A 155 -7.57 -1.80 -15.45
N ARG A 156 -8.77 -1.86 -16.00
CA ARG A 156 -9.06 -2.51 -17.29
C ARG A 156 -8.33 -1.79 -18.44
N LYS A 157 -8.39 -0.46 -18.49
CA LYS A 157 -7.72 0.35 -19.52
C LYS A 157 -6.22 0.08 -19.57
N TYR A 158 -5.56 0.02 -18.42
CA TYR A 158 -4.11 -0.14 -18.30
C TYR A 158 -3.68 -1.61 -18.08
N ARG A 159 -4.62 -2.57 -18.09
CA ARG A 159 -4.38 -4.01 -17.90
C ARG A 159 -3.67 -4.31 -16.58
N LEU A 160 -4.18 -3.78 -15.50
CA LEU A 160 -3.63 -3.92 -14.15
C LEU A 160 -4.52 -4.80 -13.28
N GLY A 161 -3.90 -5.56 -12.37
CA GLY A 161 -4.62 -6.22 -11.28
C GLY A 161 -5.23 -5.19 -10.32
N ILE A 162 -6.20 -5.63 -9.53
CA ILE A 162 -6.77 -4.82 -8.45
C ILE A 162 -6.59 -5.61 -7.15
N SER A 163 -5.99 -5.00 -6.15
CA SER A 163 -5.84 -5.63 -4.84
C SER A 163 -7.21 -6.02 -4.26
N ARG A 164 -7.28 -7.20 -3.65
CA ARG A 164 -8.49 -7.84 -3.11
C ARG A 164 -9.51 -8.34 -4.17
N TYR A 165 -9.10 -8.45 -5.43
CA TYR A 165 -9.94 -8.99 -6.51
C TYR A 165 -9.55 -10.42 -6.92
N PHE A 166 -8.63 -11.05 -6.19
CA PHE A 166 -8.14 -12.42 -6.45
C PHE A 166 -8.57 -13.41 -5.35
N GLY A 167 -9.57 -13.07 -4.55
CA GLY A 167 -10.08 -13.90 -3.46
C GLY A 167 -9.17 -13.94 -2.23
N GLU A 168 -8.34 -12.92 -2.04
CA GLU A 168 -7.38 -12.85 -0.94
C GLU A 168 -8.06 -12.78 0.43
N ASN A 169 -7.49 -13.48 1.39
CA ASN A 169 -7.81 -13.34 2.82
C ASN A 169 -7.05 -12.12 3.37
N TYR A 170 -7.76 -10.99 3.51
CA TYR A 170 -7.17 -9.70 3.88
C TYR A 170 -6.90 -9.60 5.38
N GLN A 171 -5.69 -9.18 5.72
CA GLN A 171 -5.28 -8.80 7.07
C GLN A 171 -4.37 -7.57 7.03
N THR A 172 -4.33 -6.83 8.14
CA THR A 172 -3.42 -5.70 8.33
C THR A 172 -2.85 -5.71 9.74
N MET A 173 -1.64 -5.18 9.88
CA MET A 173 -0.99 -4.99 11.17
C MET A 173 -1.25 -3.61 11.78
N PHE A 174 -2.02 -2.75 11.12
CA PHE A 174 -2.19 -1.33 11.46
C PHE A 174 -2.61 -1.11 12.91
N ALA A 175 -3.65 -1.81 13.38
CA ALA A 175 -4.21 -1.66 14.72
C ALA A 175 -3.51 -2.50 15.81
N VAL A 176 -2.50 -3.29 15.45
CA VAL A 176 -1.75 -4.09 16.42
C VAL A 176 -0.80 -3.19 17.20
N SER A 177 -0.72 -3.36 18.53
CA SER A 177 0.16 -2.55 19.37
C SER A 177 1.63 -2.68 18.98
N VAL A 178 2.40 -1.62 19.15
CA VAL A 178 3.82 -1.56 18.77
C VAL A 178 4.61 -2.73 19.34
N GLU A 179 4.40 -3.02 20.61
CA GLU A 179 5.16 -4.02 21.37
C GLU A 179 4.88 -5.45 20.93
N THR A 180 3.71 -5.71 20.38
CA THR A 180 3.25 -7.08 20.07
C THR A 180 3.22 -7.39 18.58
N LYS A 181 3.60 -6.47 17.69
CA LYS A 181 3.46 -6.64 16.24
C LYS A 181 4.14 -7.90 15.71
N LYS A 182 5.38 -8.17 16.11
CA LYS A 182 6.11 -9.37 15.67
C LYS A 182 5.40 -10.65 16.12
N ASP A 183 5.08 -10.75 17.39
CA ASP A 183 4.47 -11.96 17.95
C ASP A 183 3.08 -12.21 17.39
N GLU A 184 2.28 -11.14 17.21
CA GLU A 184 0.97 -11.25 16.58
C GLU A 184 1.09 -11.65 15.10
N PHE A 185 2.07 -11.11 14.36
CA PHE A 185 2.31 -11.53 12.98
C PHE A 185 2.63 -13.04 12.90
N LEU A 186 3.56 -13.51 13.72
CA LEU A 186 3.97 -14.92 13.74
C LEU A 186 2.80 -15.85 14.15
N LYS A 187 1.99 -15.43 15.12
CA LYS A 187 0.77 -16.14 15.51
C LYS A 187 -0.22 -16.25 14.35
N ARG A 188 -0.47 -15.15 13.63
CA ARG A 188 -1.35 -15.16 12.45
C ARG A 188 -0.80 -16.04 11.33
N ALA A 189 0.51 -16.01 11.11
CA ALA A 189 1.16 -16.83 10.10
C ALA A 189 0.97 -18.34 10.36
N ALA A 190 0.96 -18.76 11.61
CA ALA A 190 0.67 -20.16 11.98
C ALA A 190 -0.76 -20.59 11.62
N GLY A 191 -1.70 -19.65 11.49
CA GLY A 191 -3.10 -19.88 11.13
C GLY A 191 -3.46 -19.50 9.70
N PHE A 192 -2.50 -19.24 8.81
CA PHE A 192 -2.79 -18.84 7.43
C PHE A 192 -3.57 -19.93 6.66
N SER A 193 -4.56 -19.48 5.88
CA SER A 193 -5.33 -20.34 5.00
C SER A 193 -4.41 -20.98 3.95
N LYS A 194 -4.62 -22.27 3.68
CA LYS A 194 -3.96 -22.98 2.57
C LYS A 194 -4.73 -22.87 1.26
N ASP A 195 -6.02 -22.54 1.34
CA ASP A 195 -6.92 -22.51 0.19
C ASP A 195 -6.99 -21.13 -0.47
N LYS A 196 -6.59 -20.08 0.25
CA LYS A 196 -6.61 -18.70 -0.22
C LYS A 196 -5.22 -18.07 -0.08
N VAL A 197 -4.95 -17.07 -0.91
CA VAL A 197 -3.80 -16.20 -0.69
C VAL A 197 -4.05 -15.33 0.55
N ASN A 198 -3.14 -15.38 1.50
CA ASN A 198 -3.20 -14.54 2.69
C ASN A 198 -2.53 -13.21 2.36
N LEU A 199 -3.33 -12.17 2.20
CA LEU A 199 -2.84 -10.81 2.00
C LEU A 199 -2.57 -10.16 3.36
N MET A 200 -1.31 -9.83 3.62
CA MET A 200 -0.92 -9.06 4.79
C MET A 200 -0.44 -7.67 4.35
N VAL A 201 -1.21 -6.66 4.73
CA VAL A 201 -0.88 -5.25 4.44
C VAL A 201 -0.08 -4.68 5.60
N MET A 202 1.08 -4.11 5.28
CA MET A 202 1.99 -3.52 6.24
C MET A 202 2.49 -2.16 5.78
N HIS A 203 2.84 -1.33 6.76
CA HIS A 203 3.37 0.01 6.57
C HIS A 203 4.71 0.08 7.28
N VAL A 204 5.79 0.19 6.53
CA VAL A 204 7.15 0.20 7.08
C VAL A 204 7.78 1.58 6.95
N ALA A 205 8.58 1.98 7.93
CA ALA A 205 9.43 3.18 7.85
C ALA A 205 10.63 3.06 8.79
N GLU A 206 11.72 3.75 8.45
CA GLU A 206 12.80 4.01 9.40
C GLU A 206 12.36 5.07 10.42
N ALA A 207 12.78 4.92 11.67
CA ALA A 207 12.52 5.91 12.73
C ALA A 207 13.51 7.07 12.63
N THR A 208 13.30 7.97 11.70
CA THR A 208 14.10 9.17 11.48
C THR A 208 13.45 10.38 12.15
N PRO A 209 14.18 11.50 12.37
CA PRO A 209 13.61 12.74 12.90
C PRO A 209 12.39 13.23 12.09
N GLU A 210 12.44 13.15 10.77
CA GLU A 210 11.33 13.51 9.88
C GLU A 210 10.13 12.61 10.10
N MET A 211 10.34 11.27 10.12
CA MET A 211 9.26 10.32 10.36
C MET A 211 8.66 10.46 11.76
N ASN A 212 9.47 10.78 12.75
CA ASN A 212 9.03 11.04 14.13
C ASN A 212 8.14 12.29 14.25
N ALA A 213 8.22 13.21 13.30
CA ALA A 213 7.40 14.42 13.27
C ALA A 213 6.01 14.22 12.65
N LEU A 214 5.74 13.06 12.06
CA LEU A 214 4.43 12.79 11.46
C LEU A 214 3.36 12.57 12.53
N VAL A 215 2.23 13.25 12.36
CA VAL A 215 1.05 13.16 13.23
C VAL A 215 -0.15 12.85 12.35
N ASP A 216 -0.78 11.70 12.57
CA ASP A 216 -2.01 11.30 11.91
C ASP A 216 -3.21 12.05 12.51
N MET A 217 -3.91 12.84 11.69
CA MET A 217 -5.06 13.63 12.15
C MET A 217 -6.32 12.80 12.43
N ASN A 218 -6.36 11.54 11.99
CA ASN A 218 -7.57 10.71 12.02
C ASN A 218 -7.52 9.58 13.04
N ASN A 219 -6.34 9.18 13.47
CA ASN A 219 -6.15 8.02 14.33
C ASN A 219 -5.69 8.47 15.70
N THR A 220 -6.62 8.43 16.68
CA THR A 220 -6.34 8.82 18.06
C THR A 220 -5.30 7.92 18.73
N ASP A 221 -5.19 6.66 18.34
CA ASP A 221 -4.22 5.71 18.89
C ASP A 221 -2.80 5.96 18.31
N GLN A 222 -2.73 6.55 17.12
CA GLN A 222 -1.47 6.95 16.47
C GLN A 222 -1.30 8.48 16.39
N HIS A 223 -2.22 9.23 16.98
CA HIS A 223 -2.17 10.68 17.06
C HIS A 223 -1.56 11.11 18.38
N SER A 224 -0.37 11.69 18.37
CA SER A 224 0.27 12.24 19.56
C SER A 224 1.26 13.34 19.19
N ASP A 225 1.11 14.49 19.83
CA ASP A 225 2.09 15.58 19.77
C ASP A 225 3.30 15.33 20.71
N THR A 226 3.24 14.30 21.57
CA THR A 226 4.26 14.00 22.58
C THR A 226 5.07 12.74 22.30
N LYS A 227 4.56 11.84 21.44
CA LYS A 227 5.23 10.57 21.08
C LYS A 227 5.19 10.37 19.58
N PRO A 228 6.27 9.89 18.94
CA PRO A 228 6.31 9.62 17.50
C PRO A 228 5.61 8.29 17.16
N LEU A 229 4.31 8.18 17.45
CA LEU A 229 3.56 6.92 17.36
C LEU A 229 3.55 6.35 15.94
N VAL A 230 3.40 7.21 14.91
CA VAL A 230 3.43 6.76 13.51
C VAL A 230 4.76 6.07 13.18
N ALA A 231 5.89 6.71 13.54
CA ALA A 231 7.22 6.13 13.33
C ALA A 231 7.41 4.85 14.15
N MET A 232 6.93 4.82 15.40
CA MET A 232 7.04 3.63 16.27
C MET A 232 6.30 2.43 15.67
N HIS A 233 5.06 2.62 15.21
CA HIS A 233 4.28 1.55 14.56
C HIS A 233 4.98 1.06 13.28
N ARG A 234 5.42 1.97 12.42
CA ARG A 234 6.02 1.62 11.12
C ARG A 234 7.40 1.00 11.27
N SER A 235 8.22 1.44 12.22
CA SER A 235 9.51 0.78 12.50
C SER A 235 9.34 -0.60 13.15
N ALA A 236 8.31 -0.80 13.98
CA ALA A 236 7.99 -2.12 14.52
C ALA A 236 7.56 -3.10 13.41
N GLU A 237 6.83 -2.65 12.39
CA GLU A 237 6.49 -3.47 11.23
C GLU A 237 7.73 -3.79 10.38
N LEU A 238 8.62 -2.81 10.16
CA LEU A 238 9.92 -3.05 9.52
C LEU A 238 10.74 -4.10 10.27
N ASN A 239 10.87 -3.94 11.58
CA ASN A 239 11.62 -4.85 12.44
C ASN A 239 11.02 -6.27 12.43
N THR A 240 9.70 -6.39 12.32
CA THR A 240 9.02 -7.68 12.15
C THR A 240 9.49 -8.40 10.90
N LEU A 241 9.50 -7.72 9.75
CA LEU A 241 9.91 -8.31 8.47
C LEU A 241 11.41 -8.63 8.42
N LEU A 242 12.24 -7.85 9.09
CA LEU A 242 13.69 -8.08 9.17
C LEU A 242 14.09 -9.04 10.29
N SER A 243 13.15 -9.47 11.14
CA SER A 243 13.44 -10.34 12.28
C SER A 243 13.95 -11.72 11.85
N PRO A 244 14.88 -12.32 12.61
CA PRO A 244 15.35 -13.68 12.34
C PRO A 244 14.22 -14.70 12.28
N GLU A 245 13.20 -14.54 13.10
CA GLU A 245 12.03 -15.43 13.18
C GLU A 245 11.21 -15.38 11.88
N PHE A 246 10.92 -14.19 11.36
CA PHE A 246 10.22 -14.06 10.08
C PHE A 246 11.08 -14.56 8.92
N GLN A 247 12.36 -14.21 8.88
CA GLN A 247 13.30 -14.71 7.86
C GLN A 247 13.39 -16.25 7.87
N LYS A 248 13.38 -16.87 9.05
CA LYS A 248 13.36 -18.32 9.19
C LYS A 248 12.04 -18.92 8.67
N LEU A 249 10.89 -18.29 8.97
CA LEU A 249 9.58 -18.72 8.48
C LEU A 249 9.55 -18.81 6.95
N VAL A 250 10.10 -17.80 6.27
CA VAL A 250 10.18 -17.76 4.81
C VAL A 250 11.19 -18.80 4.27
N LYS A 251 12.40 -18.82 4.82
CA LYS A 251 13.49 -19.71 4.34
C LYS A 251 13.20 -21.19 4.57
N SER A 252 12.45 -21.53 5.60
CA SER A 252 12.05 -22.92 5.88
C SER A 252 10.97 -23.45 4.94
N GLY A 253 10.32 -22.57 4.14
CA GLY A 253 9.19 -22.93 3.31
C GLY A 253 7.88 -23.13 4.07
N ALA A 254 7.81 -22.70 5.34
CA ALA A 254 6.58 -22.76 6.14
C ALA A 254 5.49 -21.83 5.57
N VAL A 255 5.87 -20.79 4.84
CA VAL A 255 5.00 -19.95 4.00
C VAL A 255 5.65 -19.80 2.63
N LYS A 256 4.82 -19.70 1.58
CA LYS A 256 5.25 -19.41 0.22
C LYS A 256 4.94 -17.95 -0.11
N LEU A 257 5.95 -17.12 -0.31
CA LEU A 257 5.74 -15.74 -0.73
C LEU A 257 5.27 -15.67 -2.18
N VAL A 258 4.22 -14.90 -2.42
CA VAL A 258 3.68 -14.57 -3.75
C VAL A 258 3.44 -13.07 -3.85
N THR A 259 3.32 -12.57 -5.08
CA THR A 259 3.11 -11.16 -5.39
C THR A 259 1.87 -10.96 -6.24
N TYR A 260 1.41 -9.72 -6.42
CA TYR A 260 0.33 -9.44 -7.37
C TYR A 260 0.72 -9.77 -8.81
N ARG A 261 1.98 -9.64 -9.18
CA ARG A 261 2.48 -10.12 -10.48
C ARG A 261 2.21 -11.61 -10.68
N ASP A 262 2.46 -12.41 -9.65
CA ASP A 262 2.19 -13.86 -9.69
C ASP A 262 0.69 -14.12 -9.83
N LEU A 263 -0.15 -13.43 -9.07
CA LEU A 263 -1.62 -13.61 -9.13
C LEU A 263 -2.18 -13.24 -10.50
N VAL A 264 -1.73 -12.13 -11.09
CA VAL A 264 -2.12 -11.70 -12.44
C VAL A 264 -1.70 -12.75 -13.46
N LYS A 265 -0.50 -13.31 -13.34
CA LYS A 265 0.00 -14.35 -14.25
C LYS A 265 -0.75 -15.68 -14.10
N GLU A 266 -1.02 -16.10 -12.86
CA GLU A 266 -1.64 -17.40 -12.57
C GLU A 266 -3.16 -17.41 -12.82
N GLN A 267 -3.86 -16.35 -12.44
CA GLN A 267 -5.33 -16.29 -12.47
C GLN A 267 -5.89 -15.53 -13.68
N GLY A 268 -5.11 -14.59 -14.24
CA GLY A 268 -5.55 -13.70 -15.32
C GLY A 268 -6.44 -12.55 -14.82
N LEU A 269 -6.47 -11.47 -15.59
CA LEU A 269 -7.24 -10.26 -15.25
C LEU A 269 -8.75 -10.45 -15.44
N ASP A 270 -9.17 -11.31 -16.32
CA ASP A 270 -10.59 -11.54 -16.64
C ASP A 270 -11.38 -12.24 -15.51
N LYS A 271 -10.65 -12.86 -14.59
CA LYS A 271 -11.24 -13.57 -13.44
C LYS A 271 -11.33 -12.71 -12.18
N MET A 272 -10.84 -11.49 -12.23
CA MET A 272 -10.94 -10.57 -11.09
C MET A 272 -12.39 -10.29 -10.71
N LYS A 273 -12.70 -10.39 -9.41
CA LYS A 273 -13.99 -10.05 -8.83
C LYS A 273 -13.77 -9.26 -7.56
N ALA A 274 -14.54 -8.19 -7.37
CA ALA A 274 -14.54 -7.46 -6.11
C ALA A 274 -14.76 -8.43 -4.94
N GLY A 275 -13.91 -8.37 -3.93
CA GLY A 275 -14.13 -9.06 -2.67
C GLY A 275 -15.36 -8.47 -1.96
N ASN A 276 -16.06 -9.31 -1.21
CA ASN A 276 -17.16 -8.91 -0.34
C ASN A 276 -16.66 -8.06 0.83
#